data_e04b296d6f4ba4ef6b3a6c519541d551
#
_entry.id   e04b296d6f4ba4ef6b3a6c519541d551
#
_cell.length_a   1.000
_cell.length_b   1.000
_cell.length_c   1.000
_cell.angle_alpha   90.00
_cell.angle_beta   90.00
_cell.angle_gamma   90.00
#
_symmetry.space_group_name_H-M   'P 1'
#
loop_
_entity.id
_entity.type
_entity.pdbx_description
1 polymer ?
#
loop_
_entity_poly.entity_id
_entity_poly.type
_entity_poly.pdbx_seq_one_letter_code
_entity_poly.pdbx_strand_id
1 'polypeptide(L)'
;MLRTSTAEEFSDDFIRRVIEENMKPVNSDSIFSVDRSERSLILVHGAVALLSRRGFVEEAEERCIEAINLLKTHYANVTYFQYHMNAFNYILAQIQLKLNKPEGVELANKCIRYLDAQIALNNLLADNLTRDRLVKWFYERNKTGIDFEF
;
A
#
# COMPACT_ATOMS: atom_id res chain seq x y z
N MET A 1 25.21 5.18 -18.09
CA MET A 1 24.62 3.91 -17.68
C MET A 1 23.34 4.17 -16.91
N LEU A 2 22.22 3.66 -17.39
CA LEU A 2 20.95 3.82 -16.72
C LEU A 2 20.90 2.86 -15.51
N ARG A 3 20.69 3.40 -14.35
CA ARG A 3 20.47 2.58 -13.15
C ARG A 3 19.02 2.12 -13.14
N THR A 4 18.82 0.85 -12.89
CA THR A 4 17.52 0.21 -12.91
C THR A 4 16.86 0.16 -11.53
N SER A 5 17.59 0.46 -10.47
CA SER A 5 17.10 0.38 -9.09
C SER A 5 17.12 1.75 -8.41
N THR A 6 15.96 2.38 -8.28
CA THR A 6 15.79 3.62 -7.53
C THR A 6 15.98 3.40 -6.03
N ALA A 7 15.84 2.14 -5.55
CA ALA A 7 16.00 1.79 -4.14
C ALA A 7 17.42 2.03 -3.63
N GLU A 8 18.43 1.90 -4.49
CA GLU A 8 19.83 2.13 -4.14
C GLU A 8 20.23 3.60 -4.22
N GLU A 9 19.45 4.42 -4.93
CA GLU A 9 19.76 5.83 -5.19
C GLU A 9 19.28 6.77 -4.08
N PHE A 10 18.30 6.36 -3.29
CA PHE A 10 17.70 7.19 -2.26
C PHE A 10 18.19 6.80 -0.86
N SER A 11 18.60 7.81 -0.08
CA SER A 11 18.89 7.59 1.33
C SER A 11 17.61 7.30 2.13
N ASP A 12 17.77 6.66 3.28
CA ASP A 12 16.65 6.42 4.19
C ASP A 12 15.98 7.73 4.62
N ASP A 13 16.77 8.77 4.88
CA ASP A 13 16.25 10.08 5.27
C ASP A 13 15.47 10.74 4.14
N PHE A 14 15.89 10.56 2.90
CA PHE A 14 15.14 11.06 1.74
C PHE A 14 13.78 10.39 1.64
N ILE A 15 13.73 9.06 1.81
CA ILE A 15 12.47 8.30 1.78
C ILE A 15 11.53 8.79 2.88
N ARG A 16 12.03 9.00 4.08
CA ARG A 16 11.24 9.53 5.21
C ARG A 16 10.68 10.91 4.90
N ARG A 17 11.48 11.78 4.28
CA ARG A 17 11.03 13.12 3.87
C ARG A 17 9.95 13.06 2.80
N VAL A 18 10.05 12.14 1.85
CA VAL A 18 9.01 11.95 0.83
C VAL A 18 7.68 11.61 1.51
N ILE A 19 7.69 10.71 2.48
CA ILE A 19 6.47 10.35 3.22
C ILE A 19 5.94 11.58 3.96
N GLU A 20 6.77 12.24 4.74
CA GLU A 20 6.37 13.37 5.58
C GLU A 20 5.80 14.53 4.76
N GLU A 21 6.46 14.91 3.67
CA GLU A 21 6.02 16.01 2.80
C GLU A 21 4.70 15.69 2.08
N ASN A 22 4.46 14.42 1.76
CA ASN A 22 3.28 14.02 1.00
C ASN A 22 2.12 13.52 1.89
N MET A 23 2.30 13.46 3.19
CA MET A 23 1.25 13.15 4.17
C MET A 23 0.45 14.37 4.60
N LYS A 24 0.86 15.57 4.20
CA LYS A 24 0.14 16.80 4.53
C LYS A 24 -1.14 16.88 3.69
N PRO A 25 -2.33 17.14 4.31
CA PRO A 25 -3.56 17.27 3.55
C PRO A 25 -3.46 18.38 2.50
N VAL A 26 -3.91 18.10 1.28
CA VAL A 26 -4.01 19.07 0.20
C VAL A 26 -5.36 19.77 0.32
N ASN A 27 -5.37 21.11 0.27
CA ASN A 27 -6.60 21.89 0.33
C ASN A 27 -7.46 21.62 -0.91
N SER A 28 -8.72 21.18 -0.71
CA SER A 28 -9.57 20.59 -1.74
C SER A 28 -10.36 21.56 -2.60
N ASP A 29 -10.13 22.89 -2.48
CA ASP A 29 -10.94 23.91 -3.13
C ASP A 29 -10.59 24.17 -4.60
N SER A 30 -9.60 23.48 -5.15
CA SER A 30 -9.11 23.63 -6.52
C SER A 30 -9.29 22.34 -7.31
N ILE A 31 -9.63 22.47 -8.62
CA ILE A 31 -9.64 21.32 -9.53
C ILE A 31 -8.28 20.64 -9.66
N PHE A 32 -7.19 21.36 -9.37
CA PHE A 32 -5.83 20.81 -9.38
C PHE A 32 -5.50 20.04 -8.10
N SER A 33 -6.30 20.15 -7.04
CA SER A 33 -6.06 19.49 -5.76
C SER A 33 -6.21 17.97 -5.85
N VAL A 34 -7.09 17.46 -6.72
CA VAL A 34 -7.30 16.03 -6.93
C VAL A 34 -6.04 15.38 -7.50
N ASP A 35 -5.47 15.96 -8.56
CA ASP A 35 -4.23 15.45 -9.16
C ASP A 35 -3.04 15.52 -8.20
N ARG A 36 -2.96 16.58 -7.42
CA ARG A 36 -1.89 16.75 -6.42
C ARG A 36 -2.01 15.73 -5.30
N SER A 37 -3.21 15.53 -4.78
CA SER A 37 -3.44 14.55 -3.72
C SER A 37 -3.18 13.13 -4.21
N GLU A 38 -3.59 12.80 -5.43
CA GLU A 38 -3.33 11.50 -6.01
C GLU A 38 -1.84 11.23 -6.20
N ARG A 39 -1.10 12.19 -6.75
CA ARG A 39 0.37 12.06 -6.89
C ARG A 39 1.06 11.93 -5.54
N SER A 40 0.63 12.69 -4.54
CA SER A 40 1.15 12.57 -3.18
C SER A 40 0.92 11.18 -2.60
N LEU A 41 -0.29 10.65 -2.76
CA LEU A 41 -0.61 9.30 -2.27
C LEU A 41 0.20 8.21 -2.96
N ILE A 42 0.41 8.32 -4.28
CA ILE A 42 1.26 7.39 -5.04
C ILE A 42 2.69 7.41 -4.48
N LEU A 43 3.23 8.58 -4.22
CA LEU A 43 4.57 8.72 -3.63
C LEU A 43 4.65 8.11 -2.24
N VAL A 44 3.62 8.31 -1.42
CA VAL A 44 3.60 7.78 -0.06
C VAL A 44 3.58 6.24 -0.07
N HIS A 45 2.70 5.61 -0.85
CA HIS A 45 2.67 4.13 -0.81
C HIS A 45 3.94 3.52 -1.42
N GLY A 46 4.54 4.13 -2.43
CA GLY A 46 5.84 3.70 -2.95
C GLY A 46 6.96 3.82 -1.91
N ALA A 47 7.01 4.95 -1.20
CA ALA A 47 8.00 5.21 -0.17
C ALA A 47 7.83 4.28 1.05
N VAL A 48 6.60 4.03 1.48
CA VAL A 48 6.30 3.11 2.59
C VAL A 48 6.73 1.68 2.23
N ALA A 49 6.42 1.24 1.01
CA ALA A 49 6.84 -0.08 0.53
C ALA A 49 8.37 -0.20 0.51
N LEU A 50 9.06 0.86 0.07
CA LEU A 50 10.53 0.89 0.03
C LEU A 50 11.14 0.87 1.44
N LEU A 51 10.57 1.61 2.37
CA LEU A 51 11.00 1.64 3.77
C LEU A 51 10.90 0.25 4.40
N SER A 52 9.80 -0.45 4.14
CA SER A 52 9.62 -1.83 4.58
C SER A 52 10.66 -2.77 3.98
N ARG A 53 10.95 -2.66 2.70
CA ARG A 53 11.97 -3.49 2.02
C ARG A 53 13.37 -3.26 2.55
N ARG A 54 13.65 -2.06 3.06
CA ARG A 54 14.95 -1.73 3.67
C ARG A 54 15.08 -2.19 5.12
N GLY A 55 14.07 -2.83 5.67
CA GLY A 55 14.10 -3.39 7.01
C GLY A 55 13.48 -2.53 8.10
N PHE A 56 13.00 -1.32 7.78
CA PHE A 56 12.31 -0.43 8.73
C PHE A 56 10.82 -0.77 8.79
N VAL A 57 10.53 -2.01 9.17
CA VAL A 57 9.20 -2.62 9.01
C VAL A 57 8.19 -2.01 9.97
N GLU A 58 8.55 -1.81 11.23
CA GLU A 58 7.68 -1.18 12.24
C GLU A 58 7.37 0.27 11.88
N GLU A 59 8.36 1.02 11.44
CA GLU A 59 8.19 2.40 10.98
C GLU A 59 7.27 2.45 9.76
N ALA A 60 7.44 1.52 8.81
CA ALA A 60 6.58 1.42 7.64
C ALA A 60 5.14 1.09 8.02
N GLU A 61 4.92 0.25 9.02
CA GLU A 61 3.57 -0.03 9.54
C GLU A 61 2.90 1.23 10.06
N GLU A 62 3.58 1.99 10.89
CA GLU A 62 3.06 3.24 11.46
C GLU A 62 2.68 4.22 10.37
N ARG A 63 3.57 4.43 9.40
CA ARG A 63 3.34 5.35 8.28
C ARG A 63 2.19 4.89 7.39
N CYS A 64 2.07 3.59 7.16
CA CYS A 64 0.97 3.03 6.38
C CYS A 64 -0.38 3.26 7.06
N ILE A 65 -0.46 3.04 8.36
CA ILE A 65 -1.69 3.28 9.15
C ILE A 65 -2.05 4.77 9.14
N GLU A 66 -1.07 5.66 9.30
CA GLU A 66 -1.28 7.11 9.20
C GLU A 66 -1.83 7.49 7.81
N ALA A 67 -1.30 6.91 6.74
CA ALA A 67 -1.75 7.16 5.38
C ALA A 67 -3.20 6.70 5.16
N ILE A 68 -3.57 5.53 5.68
CA ILE A 68 -4.94 5.04 5.62
C ILE A 68 -5.89 5.98 6.37
N ASN A 69 -5.50 6.46 7.54
CA ASN A 69 -6.29 7.42 8.31
C ASN A 69 -6.43 8.75 7.58
N LEU A 70 -5.37 9.23 6.95
CA LEU A 70 -5.40 10.45 6.12
C LEU A 70 -6.40 10.31 4.98
N LEU A 71 -6.37 9.17 4.27
CA LEU A 71 -7.34 8.88 3.20
C LEU A 71 -8.78 8.94 3.70
N LYS A 72 -9.06 8.28 4.82
CA LYS A 72 -10.42 8.22 5.37
C LYS A 72 -10.93 9.58 5.84
N THR A 73 -10.04 10.42 6.37
CA THR A 73 -10.45 11.71 6.96
C THR A 73 -10.47 12.84 5.94
N HIS A 74 -9.57 12.85 4.96
CA HIS A 74 -9.42 13.99 4.06
C HIS A 74 -9.71 13.68 2.59
N TYR A 75 -9.70 12.42 2.18
CA TYR A 75 -9.81 12.03 0.77
C TYR A 75 -10.92 11.01 0.50
N ALA A 76 -11.88 10.85 1.41
CA ALA A 76 -12.97 9.86 1.27
C ALA A 76 -13.83 10.09 0.02
N ASN A 77 -13.93 11.33 -0.46
CA ASN A 77 -14.74 11.70 -1.62
C ASN A 77 -13.96 11.76 -2.94
N VAL A 78 -12.67 11.45 -2.91
CA VAL A 78 -11.83 11.44 -4.14
C VAL A 78 -12.19 10.22 -4.98
N THR A 79 -12.28 10.40 -6.30
CA THR A 79 -12.63 9.34 -7.26
C THR A 79 -11.74 8.09 -7.11
N TYR A 80 -10.47 8.28 -6.80
CA TYR A 80 -9.49 7.19 -6.67
C TYR A 80 -9.32 6.67 -5.24
N PHE A 81 -10.24 7.02 -4.34
CA PHE A 81 -10.15 6.62 -2.93
C PHE A 81 -9.97 5.11 -2.77
N GLN A 82 -10.80 4.31 -3.43
CA GLN A 82 -10.75 2.85 -3.29
C GLN A 82 -9.45 2.26 -3.83
N TYR A 83 -8.94 2.80 -4.92
CA TYR A 83 -7.64 2.37 -5.47
C TYR A 83 -6.51 2.55 -4.45
N HIS A 84 -6.43 3.73 -3.84
CA HIS A 84 -5.38 4.01 -2.84
C HIS A 84 -5.58 3.23 -1.56
N MET A 85 -6.83 3.05 -1.11
CA MET A 85 -7.13 2.20 0.04
C MET A 85 -6.65 0.76 -0.19
N ASN A 86 -6.92 0.22 -1.37
CA ASN A 86 -6.47 -1.13 -1.71
C ASN A 86 -4.94 -1.21 -1.73
N ALA A 87 -4.27 -0.23 -2.33
CA ALA A 87 -2.81 -0.19 -2.38
C ALA A 87 -2.19 -0.19 -0.98
N PHE A 88 -2.68 0.68 -0.08
CA PHE A 88 -2.18 0.73 1.29
C PHE A 88 -2.52 -0.54 2.08
N ASN A 89 -3.71 -1.10 1.91
CA ASN A 89 -4.08 -2.35 2.59
C ASN A 89 -3.21 -3.53 2.16
N TYR A 90 -2.86 -3.63 0.87
CA TYR A 90 -1.96 -4.67 0.38
C TYR A 90 -0.57 -4.53 1.00
N ILE A 91 -0.06 -3.30 1.08
CA ILE A 91 1.22 -3.01 1.71
C ILE A 91 1.17 -3.31 3.21
N LEU A 92 0.11 -2.86 3.89
CA LEU A 92 -0.05 -3.09 5.33
C LEU A 92 -0.12 -4.57 5.68
N ALA A 93 -0.87 -5.35 4.90
CA ALA A 93 -0.94 -6.80 5.10
C ALA A 93 0.44 -7.46 5.00
N GLN A 94 1.23 -7.08 3.98
CA GLN A 94 2.59 -7.59 3.83
C GLN A 94 3.48 -7.23 5.02
N ILE A 95 3.40 -5.98 5.46
CA ILE A 95 4.17 -5.49 6.61
C ILE A 95 3.82 -6.27 7.87
N GLN A 96 2.53 -6.43 8.15
CA GLN A 96 2.06 -7.14 9.34
C GLN A 96 2.43 -8.63 9.33
N LEU A 97 2.42 -9.26 8.15
CA LEU A 97 2.89 -10.63 8.00
C LEU A 97 4.40 -10.76 8.29
N LYS A 98 5.21 -9.80 7.82
CA LYS A 98 6.64 -9.73 8.15
C LYS A 98 6.86 -9.56 9.65
N LEU A 99 6.00 -8.81 10.31
CA LEU A 99 6.05 -8.57 11.76
C LEU A 99 5.44 -9.71 12.59
N ASN A 100 5.03 -10.79 11.96
CA ASN A 100 4.43 -11.94 12.62
C ASN A 100 3.13 -11.59 13.37
N LYS A 101 2.31 -10.70 12.80
CA LYS A 101 1.06 -10.26 13.40
C LYS A 101 -0.14 -10.99 12.79
N PRO A 102 -1.03 -11.58 13.61
CA PRO A 102 -2.25 -12.24 13.13
C PRO A 102 -3.15 -11.32 12.30
N GLU A 103 -3.18 -10.03 12.61
CA GLU A 103 -3.93 -9.02 11.85
C GLU A 103 -3.54 -8.98 10.37
N GLY A 104 -2.28 -9.33 10.06
CA GLY A 104 -1.80 -9.42 8.68
C GLY A 104 -2.50 -10.53 7.90
N VAL A 105 -2.77 -11.67 8.54
CA VAL A 105 -3.52 -12.78 7.92
C VAL A 105 -4.95 -12.36 7.63
N GLU A 106 -5.63 -11.74 8.59
CA GLU A 106 -6.99 -11.24 8.41
C GLU A 106 -7.07 -10.23 7.26
N LEU A 107 -6.14 -9.29 7.24
CA LEU A 107 -6.12 -8.26 6.21
C LEU A 107 -5.79 -8.85 4.83
N ALA A 108 -4.86 -9.79 4.74
CA ALA A 108 -4.56 -10.51 3.50
C ALA A 108 -5.80 -11.25 2.97
N ASN A 109 -6.52 -11.95 3.85
CA ASN A 109 -7.76 -12.63 3.48
C ASN A 109 -8.79 -11.64 2.92
N LYS A 110 -8.95 -10.48 3.56
CA LYS A 110 -9.87 -9.43 3.08
C LYS A 110 -9.46 -8.87 1.73
N CYS A 111 -8.16 -8.63 1.53
CA CYS A 111 -7.63 -8.12 0.26
C CYS A 111 -7.91 -9.09 -0.88
N ILE A 112 -7.67 -10.38 -0.67
CA ILE A 112 -7.90 -11.39 -1.72
C ILE A 112 -9.39 -11.58 -1.98
N ARG A 113 -10.24 -11.59 -0.95
CA ARG A 113 -11.70 -11.66 -1.14
C ARG A 113 -12.23 -10.48 -1.97
N TYR A 114 -11.74 -9.28 -1.68
CA TYR A 114 -12.11 -8.09 -2.46
C TYR A 114 -11.70 -8.25 -3.92
N LEU A 115 -10.48 -8.69 -4.16
CA LEU A 115 -9.97 -8.87 -5.52
C LEU A 115 -10.71 -10.00 -6.26
N ASP A 116 -11.05 -11.09 -5.59
CA ASP A 116 -11.87 -12.16 -6.15
C ASP A 116 -13.26 -11.65 -6.56
N ALA A 117 -13.86 -10.77 -5.77
CA ALA A 117 -15.13 -10.14 -6.11
C ALA A 117 -14.99 -9.24 -7.36
N GLN A 118 -13.91 -8.47 -7.47
CA GLN A 118 -13.62 -7.68 -8.66
C GLN A 118 -13.44 -8.55 -9.90
N ILE A 119 -12.72 -9.66 -9.78
CA ILE A 119 -12.50 -10.62 -10.86
C ILE A 119 -13.84 -11.22 -11.31
N ALA A 120 -14.68 -11.63 -10.35
CA ALA A 120 -16.00 -12.19 -10.65
C ALA A 120 -16.90 -11.18 -11.40
N LEU A 121 -16.77 -9.89 -11.06
CA LEU A 121 -17.60 -8.84 -11.66
C LEU A 121 -17.10 -8.42 -13.05
N ASN A 122 -15.79 -8.23 -13.20
CA ASN A 122 -15.20 -7.61 -14.39
C ASN A 122 -14.48 -8.61 -15.31
N ASN A 123 -14.03 -9.73 -14.77
CA ASN A 123 -13.31 -10.78 -15.50
C ASN A 123 -12.13 -10.27 -16.35
N LEU A 124 -11.32 -9.38 -15.78
CA LEU A 124 -10.15 -8.82 -16.45
C LEU A 124 -8.90 -9.65 -16.18
N LEU A 125 -8.11 -9.89 -17.24
CA LEU A 125 -6.84 -10.60 -17.11
C LEU A 125 -5.88 -9.92 -16.13
N ALA A 126 -5.84 -8.58 -16.14
CA ALA A 126 -4.98 -7.81 -15.25
C ALA A 126 -5.28 -8.08 -13.77
N ASP A 127 -6.56 -8.24 -13.42
CA ASP A 127 -6.97 -8.53 -12.03
C ASP A 127 -6.51 -9.93 -11.60
N ASN A 128 -6.61 -10.91 -12.50
CA ASN A 128 -6.12 -12.28 -12.25
C ASN A 128 -4.61 -12.30 -12.03
N LEU A 129 -3.85 -11.56 -12.82
CA LEU A 129 -2.39 -11.46 -12.66
C LEU A 129 -2.01 -10.76 -11.36
N THR A 130 -2.76 -9.74 -10.98
CA THR A 130 -2.57 -9.03 -9.72
C THR A 130 -2.85 -9.96 -8.54
N ARG A 131 -3.94 -10.74 -8.61
CA ARG A 131 -4.30 -11.72 -7.58
C ARG A 131 -3.18 -12.74 -7.38
N ASP A 132 -2.70 -13.33 -8.47
CA ASP A 132 -1.64 -14.35 -8.40
C ASP A 132 -0.37 -13.78 -7.78
N ARG A 133 -0.01 -12.55 -8.12
CA ARG A 133 1.15 -11.86 -7.54
C ARG A 133 0.98 -11.61 -6.05
N LEU A 134 -0.19 -11.13 -5.64
CA LEU A 134 -0.47 -10.83 -4.23
C LEU A 134 -0.51 -12.09 -3.38
N VAL A 135 -1.13 -13.16 -3.87
CA VAL A 135 -1.15 -14.46 -3.20
C VAL A 135 0.28 -14.94 -2.96
N LYS A 136 1.11 -14.87 -3.98
CA LYS A 136 2.54 -15.24 -3.86
C LYS A 136 3.25 -14.39 -2.80
N TRP A 137 3.04 -13.07 -2.82
CA TRP A 137 3.65 -12.16 -1.85
C TRP A 137 3.24 -12.48 -0.43
N PHE A 138 1.98 -12.76 -0.20
CA PHE A 138 1.46 -13.08 1.13
C PHE A 138 2.04 -14.39 1.64
N TYR A 139 2.07 -15.44 0.83
CA TYR A 139 2.67 -16.72 1.22
C TYR A 139 4.15 -16.59 1.52
N GLU A 140 4.90 -15.84 0.73
CA GLU A 140 6.33 -15.65 0.95
C GLU A 140 6.64 -14.88 2.24
N ARG A 141 5.73 -14.04 2.70
CA ARG A 141 5.93 -13.14 3.84
C ARG A 141 5.23 -13.59 5.11
N ASN A 142 4.39 -14.59 5.02
CA ASN A 142 3.63 -15.06 6.19
C ASN A 142 4.55 -15.86 7.12
N LYS A 143 4.86 -15.27 8.25
CA LYS A 143 5.67 -15.89 9.32
C LYS A 143 4.83 -16.28 10.53
N THR A 144 3.51 -16.09 10.46
CA THR A 144 2.62 -16.29 11.62
C THR A 144 2.34 -17.75 11.93
N GLY A 145 2.51 -18.65 10.96
CA GLY A 145 2.09 -20.03 11.08
C GLY A 145 0.58 -20.24 10.94
N ILE A 146 -0.18 -19.16 10.72
CA ILE A 146 -1.63 -19.21 10.50
C ILE A 146 -1.88 -19.33 8.99
N ASP A 147 -2.76 -20.25 8.61
CA ASP A 147 -3.11 -20.46 7.21
C ASP A 147 -4.03 -19.37 6.69
N PHE A 148 -3.86 -19.02 5.41
CA PHE A 148 -4.80 -18.14 4.72
C PHE A 148 -6.08 -18.92 4.36
N GLU A 149 -7.14 -18.16 4.04
CA GLU A 149 -8.42 -18.71 3.57
C GLU A 149 -8.53 -18.78 2.04
N PHE A 150 -7.46 -18.45 1.34
CA PHE A 150 -7.44 -18.45 -0.13
C PHE A 150 -6.42 -19.40 -0.72
#